data_dccda0b7ec065f8c2c3e6f2abbc9335b
#
_entry.id   dccda0b7ec065f8c2c3e6f2abbc9335b
#
_cell.length_a   1.000
_cell.length_b   1.000
_cell.length_c   1.000
_cell.angle_alpha   90.00
_cell.angle_beta   90.00
_cell.angle_gamma   90.00
#
_symmetry.space_group_name_H-M   'P 1'
#
loop_
_entity.id
_entity.type
_entity.pdbx_description
1 polymer ?
#
loop_
_entity_poly.entity_id
_entity_poly.type
_entity_poly.pdbx_seq_one_letter_code
_entity_poly.pdbx_strand_id
1 'polypeptide(L)'
;MQLTKTDVFFAVHGTGLANMLFMTRDSYLIEVYPPFWYWSCYQRFAKAIGVKSVVFKSKGERGPECKDAEDKSTLCQQKGIRDRSWNISINDGIKYLWGARLYVIEHKYHRDPATMRDD
;
A
#
# COMPACT_ATOMS: atom_id res chain seq x y z
N MET A 1 12.66 -0.40 -12.19
CA MET A 1 12.61 0.33 -10.90
C MET A 1 13.53 -0.33 -9.89
N GLN A 2 14.40 0.43 -9.24
CA GLN A 2 15.33 -0.12 -8.25
C GLN A 2 14.77 0.09 -6.84
N LEU A 3 14.15 -0.95 -6.27
CA LEU A 3 13.62 -0.88 -4.91
C LEU A 3 14.64 -1.25 -3.83
N THR A 4 15.85 -1.67 -4.21
CA THR A 4 16.93 -1.96 -3.25
C THR A 4 17.37 -0.75 -2.45
N LYS A 5 17.16 0.46 -2.99
CA LYS A 5 17.47 1.74 -2.34
C LYS A 5 16.24 2.49 -1.88
N THR A 6 15.08 1.86 -1.91
CA THR A 6 13.81 2.48 -1.54
C THR A 6 13.52 2.18 -0.08
N ASP A 7 13.25 3.22 0.69
CA ASP A 7 12.85 3.08 2.09
C ASP A 7 11.33 2.93 2.26
N VAL A 8 10.57 3.65 1.46
CA VAL A 8 9.11 3.63 1.48
C VAL A 8 8.59 3.45 0.06
N PHE A 9 7.74 2.44 -0.14
CA PHE A 9 7.06 2.19 -1.40
C PHE A 9 5.57 2.40 -1.20
N PHE A 10 5.03 3.44 -1.83
CA PHE A 10 3.60 3.77 -1.80
C PHE A 10 3.02 3.45 -3.17
N ALA A 11 2.22 2.42 -3.26
CA ALA A 11 1.75 1.94 -4.56
C ALA A 11 0.34 1.35 -4.50
N VAL A 12 -0.36 1.44 -5.61
CA VAL A 12 -1.68 0.82 -5.79
C VAL A 12 -1.51 -0.69 -5.95
N HIS A 13 -2.46 -1.45 -5.40
CA HIS A 13 -2.50 -2.89 -5.57
C HIS A 13 -2.46 -3.26 -7.06
N GLY A 14 -1.56 -4.18 -7.41
CA GLY A 14 -1.39 -4.62 -8.79
C GLY A 14 -0.07 -5.38 -8.97
N THR A 15 0.15 -5.88 -10.18
CA THR A 15 1.34 -6.69 -10.49
C THR A 15 2.65 -5.92 -10.30
N GLY A 16 2.64 -4.59 -10.45
CA GLY A 16 3.80 -3.75 -10.19
C GLY A 16 4.31 -3.83 -8.76
N LEU A 17 3.45 -4.20 -7.80
CA LEU A 17 3.84 -4.40 -6.41
C LEU A 17 4.79 -5.58 -6.21
N ALA A 18 4.88 -6.50 -7.17
CA ALA A 18 5.85 -7.60 -7.08
C ALA A 18 7.29 -7.08 -6.97
N ASN A 19 7.56 -5.85 -7.42
CA ASN A 19 8.88 -5.22 -7.24
C ASN A 19 9.28 -5.02 -5.78
N MET A 20 8.32 -5.09 -4.85
CA MET A 20 8.60 -5.04 -3.41
C MET A 20 9.56 -6.13 -2.94
N LEU A 21 9.66 -7.25 -3.68
CA LEU A 21 10.59 -8.33 -3.35
C LEU A 21 12.06 -7.88 -3.39
N PHE A 22 12.35 -6.76 -4.05
CA PHE A 22 13.69 -6.19 -4.10
C PHE A 22 13.93 -5.15 -2.99
N MET A 23 12.94 -4.89 -2.14
CA MET A 23 13.11 -3.98 -1.00
C MET A 23 13.97 -4.64 0.08
N THR A 24 14.73 -3.84 0.79
CA THR A 24 15.54 -4.31 1.89
C THR A 24 14.73 -4.40 3.18
N ARG A 25 15.21 -5.23 4.10
CA ARG A 25 14.59 -5.41 5.42
C ARG A 25 14.39 -4.08 6.14
N ASP A 26 13.31 -3.98 6.89
CA ASP A 26 12.90 -2.79 7.67
C ASP A 26 12.53 -1.57 6.81
N SER A 27 12.35 -1.75 5.51
CA SER A 27 11.68 -0.80 4.65
C SER A 27 10.16 -0.88 4.86
N TYR A 28 9.42 0.05 4.27
CA TYR A 28 7.98 0.21 4.54
C TYR A 28 7.19 0.22 3.24
N LEU A 29 6.17 -0.62 3.18
CA LEU A 29 5.24 -0.70 2.05
C LEU A 29 3.89 -0.14 2.44
N ILE A 30 3.37 0.82 1.68
CA ILE A 30 2.00 1.29 1.77
C ILE A 30 1.27 0.82 0.52
N GLU A 31 0.42 -0.17 0.66
CA GLU A 31 -0.37 -0.71 -0.45
C GLU A 31 -1.74 -0.04 -0.46
N VAL A 32 -2.09 0.63 -1.57
CA VAL A 32 -3.39 1.26 -1.74
C VAL A 32 -4.35 0.24 -2.36
N TYR A 33 -5.44 -0.04 -1.66
CA TYR A 33 -6.50 -0.91 -2.16
C TYR A 33 -7.55 -0.11 -2.93
N PRO A 34 -8.01 -0.63 -4.07
CA PRO A 34 -9.28 -0.14 -4.65
C PRO A 34 -10.43 -0.27 -3.64
N PRO A 35 -11.49 0.52 -3.77
CA PRO A 35 -12.64 0.38 -2.88
C PRO A 35 -13.18 -1.05 -2.89
N PHE A 36 -13.55 -1.58 -1.71
CA PHE A 36 -14.11 -2.93 -1.54
C PHE A 36 -13.18 -4.08 -1.92
N TRP A 37 -11.91 -3.79 -2.20
CA TRP A 37 -10.92 -4.80 -2.57
C TRP A 37 -10.29 -5.42 -1.33
N TYR A 38 -9.98 -6.69 -1.38
CA TYR A 38 -9.20 -7.36 -0.34
C TYR A 38 -8.36 -8.48 -0.95
N TRP A 39 -7.06 -8.38 -0.83
CA TRP A 39 -6.13 -9.44 -1.22
C TRP A 39 -4.80 -9.24 -0.50
N SER A 40 -4.50 -10.11 0.43
CA SER A 40 -3.37 -9.94 1.36
C SER A 40 -2.04 -10.51 0.85
N CYS A 41 -1.92 -10.91 -0.42
CA CYS A 41 -0.72 -11.60 -0.91
C CYS A 41 0.56 -10.77 -0.75
N TYR A 42 0.52 -9.48 -1.05
CA TYR A 42 1.70 -8.62 -0.95
C TYR A 42 2.09 -8.34 0.50
N GLN A 43 1.13 -8.28 1.41
CA GLN A 43 1.42 -8.14 2.84
C GLN A 43 2.11 -9.37 3.40
N ARG A 44 1.70 -10.54 2.95
CA ARG A 44 2.35 -11.80 3.33
C ARG A 44 3.77 -11.88 2.78
N PHE A 45 4.00 -11.46 1.55
CA PHE A 45 5.33 -11.36 0.98
C PHE A 45 6.20 -10.36 1.74
N ALA A 46 5.64 -9.19 2.06
CA ALA A 46 6.36 -8.17 2.84
C ALA A 46 6.82 -8.73 4.19
N LYS A 47 5.94 -9.43 4.89
CA LYS A 47 6.27 -10.07 6.16
C LYS A 47 7.41 -11.07 5.99
N ALA A 48 7.37 -11.87 4.93
CA ALA A 48 8.40 -12.89 4.68
C ALA A 48 9.78 -12.30 4.45
N ILE A 49 9.88 -11.13 3.82
CA ILE A 49 11.16 -10.47 3.54
C ILE A 49 11.55 -9.40 4.59
N GLY A 50 10.75 -9.25 5.64
CA GLY A 50 11.04 -8.32 6.71
C GLY A 50 10.71 -6.86 6.41
N VAL A 51 9.80 -6.62 5.48
CA VAL A 51 9.29 -5.28 5.14
C VAL A 51 7.99 -5.06 5.90
N LYS A 52 7.86 -3.92 6.57
CA LYS A 52 6.62 -3.52 7.22
C LYS A 52 5.61 -3.13 6.16
N SER A 53 4.37 -3.60 6.25
CA SER A 53 3.33 -3.24 5.31
C SER A 53 2.07 -2.76 6.00
N VAL A 54 1.41 -1.78 5.38
CA VAL A 54 0.09 -1.32 5.79
C VAL A 54 -0.79 -1.18 4.54
N VAL A 55 -2.09 -1.27 4.74
CA VAL A 55 -3.07 -1.08 3.69
C VAL A 55 -3.73 0.27 3.85
N PHE A 56 -3.75 1.04 2.77
CA PHE A 56 -4.46 2.30 2.66
C PHE A 56 -5.69 2.08 1.79
N LYS A 57 -6.88 2.19 2.37
CA LYS A 57 -8.13 1.94 1.65
C LYS A 57 -8.60 3.20 0.96
N SER A 58 -8.82 3.12 -0.34
CA SER A 58 -9.39 4.20 -1.12
C SER A 58 -10.92 4.22 -1.00
N LYS A 59 -11.52 5.29 -1.49
CA LYS A 59 -12.98 5.50 -1.49
C LYS A 59 -13.50 5.56 -2.91
N GLY A 60 -14.68 4.98 -3.13
CA GLY A 60 -15.34 4.96 -4.40
C GLY A 60 -16.58 4.07 -4.35
N GLU A 61 -17.27 3.97 -5.47
CA GLU A 61 -18.49 3.18 -5.59
C GLU A 61 -18.28 2.01 -6.53
N ARG A 62 -19.03 0.93 -6.29
CA ARG A 62 -19.08 -0.19 -7.22
C ARG A 62 -19.77 0.21 -8.51
N GLY A 63 -19.31 -0.36 -9.62
CA GLY A 63 -19.95 -0.18 -10.92
C GLY A 63 -21.15 -1.08 -11.15
N PRO A 64 -21.88 -0.87 -12.25
CA PRO A 64 -23.07 -1.66 -12.60
C PRO A 64 -22.75 -3.14 -12.86
N GLU A 65 -21.51 -3.51 -13.05
CA GLU A 65 -21.06 -4.90 -13.21
C GLU A 65 -21.23 -5.71 -11.93
N CYS A 66 -21.36 -5.04 -10.79
CA CYS A 66 -21.62 -5.67 -9.50
C CYS A 66 -23.13 -5.75 -9.26
N LYS A 67 -23.65 -6.96 -9.02
CA LYS A 67 -25.08 -7.19 -8.80
C LYS A 67 -25.55 -6.66 -7.45
N ASP A 68 -24.73 -6.86 -6.43
CA ASP A 68 -25.01 -6.46 -5.05
C ASP A 68 -23.71 -6.35 -4.25
N ALA A 69 -23.84 -6.07 -2.96
CA ALA A 69 -22.69 -5.93 -2.06
C ALA A 69 -21.91 -7.22 -1.84
N GLU A 70 -22.55 -8.36 -2.11
CA GLU A 70 -21.95 -9.69 -1.92
C GLU A 70 -21.37 -10.27 -3.22
N ASP A 71 -21.48 -9.55 -4.34
CA ASP A 71 -20.99 -10.02 -5.63
C ASP A 71 -19.46 -10.12 -5.62
N LYS A 72 -18.96 -11.34 -5.78
CA LYS A 72 -17.52 -11.66 -5.82
C LYS A 72 -17.09 -12.17 -7.19
N SER A 73 -17.91 -11.97 -8.21
CA SER A 73 -17.59 -12.39 -9.58
C SER A 73 -16.35 -11.65 -10.10
N THR A 74 -15.65 -12.27 -11.04
CA THR A 74 -14.49 -11.66 -11.70
C THR A 74 -14.89 -10.37 -12.40
N LEU A 75 -16.07 -10.32 -13.01
CA LEU A 75 -16.56 -9.12 -13.68
C LEU A 75 -16.72 -7.96 -12.70
N CYS A 76 -17.36 -8.21 -11.54
CA CYS A 76 -17.48 -7.20 -10.49
C CYS A 76 -16.12 -6.76 -9.97
N GLN A 77 -15.26 -7.70 -9.61
CA GLN A 77 -13.94 -7.40 -9.05
C GLN A 77 -13.08 -6.57 -9.99
N GLN A 78 -13.06 -6.89 -11.27
CA GLN A 78 -12.22 -6.20 -12.26
C GLN A 78 -12.88 -4.94 -12.78
N LYS A 79 -14.02 -5.05 -13.44
CA LYS A 79 -14.69 -3.93 -14.11
C LYS A 79 -15.52 -3.07 -13.17
N GLY A 80 -16.15 -3.70 -12.21
CA GLY A 80 -17.00 -3.00 -11.23
C GLY A 80 -16.25 -2.31 -10.10
N ILE A 81 -15.01 -2.69 -9.84
CA ILE A 81 -14.22 -2.15 -8.73
C ILE A 81 -12.86 -1.66 -9.21
N ARG A 82 -11.97 -2.58 -9.60
CA ARG A 82 -10.55 -2.28 -9.87
C ARG A 82 -10.35 -1.26 -10.99
N ASP A 83 -11.07 -1.42 -12.09
CA ASP A 83 -10.85 -0.62 -13.30
C ASP A 83 -11.64 0.72 -13.29
N ARG A 84 -12.34 1.02 -12.20
CA ARG A 84 -13.07 2.28 -12.07
C ARG A 84 -12.20 3.36 -11.46
N SER A 85 -12.60 4.62 -11.67
CA SER A 85 -12.00 5.76 -10.98
C SER A 85 -12.39 5.74 -9.49
N TRP A 86 -11.41 6.00 -8.63
CA TRP A 86 -11.62 6.06 -7.19
C TRP A 86 -10.62 7.05 -6.59
N ASN A 87 -10.88 7.46 -5.35
CA ASN A 87 -10.16 8.56 -4.71
C ASN A 87 -9.48 8.11 -3.43
N ILE A 88 -8.37 8.75 -3.12
CA ILE A 88 -7.72 8.65 -1.81
C ILE A 88 -7.73 10.01 -1.13
N SER A 89 -7.84 10.02 0.19
CA SER A 89 -7.71 11.23 0.98
C SER A 89 -6.24 11.64 1.06
N ILE A 90 -5.94 12.87 0.62
CA ILE A 90 -4.57 13.41 0.71
C ILE A 90 -4.12 13.48 2.16
N ASN A 91 -5.00 13.94 3.06
CA ASN A 91 -4.66 14.04 4.49
C ASN A 91 -4.34 12.68 5.11
N ASP A 92 -5.11 11.65 4.77
CA ASP A 92 -4.84 10.29 5.23
C ASP A 92 -3.54 9.76 4.63
N GLY A 93 -3.30 10.01 3.36
CA GLY A 93 -2.04 9.63 2.69
C GLY A 93 -0.82 10.23 3.36
N ILE A 94 -0.89 11.51 3.74
CA ILE A 94 0.19 12.18 4.48
C ILE A 94 0.44 11.50 5.82
N LYS A 95 -0.61 11.12 6.55
CA LYS A 95 -0.47 10.40 7.83
C LYS A 95 0.25 9.07 7.65
N TYR A 96 -0.10 8.31 6.61
CA TYR A 96 0.57 7.04 6.30
C TYR A 96 2.05 7.25 5.97
N LEU A 97 2.38 8.29 5.21
CA LEU A 97 3.76 8.61 4.86
C LEU A 97 4.57 9.04 6.09
N TRP A 98 3.99 9.82 6.99
CA TRP A 98 4.65 10.18 8.25
C TRP A 98 4.90 8.97 9.12
N GLY A 99 3.92 8.07 9.24
CA GLY A 99 4.10 6.82 9.97
C GLY A 99 5.21 5.95 9.39
N ALA A 100 5.28 5.87 8.06
CA ALA A 100 6.34 5.15 7.37
C ALA A 100 7.72 5.76 7.63
N ARG A 101 7.83 7.08 7.59
CA ARG A 101 9.07 7.81 7.88
C ARG A 101 9.58 7.50 9.29
N LEU A 102 8.71 7.60 10.28
CA LEU A 102 9.07 7.30 11.66
C LEU A 102 9.56 5.86 11.84
N TYR A 103 8.85 4.91 11.25
CA TYR A 103 9.22 3.51 11.31
C TYR A 103 10.61 3.25 10.72
N VAL A 104 10.86 3.78 9.52
CA VAL A 104 12.13 3.57 8.81
C VAL A 104 13.30 4.18 9.58
N ILE A 105 13.11 5.38 10.12
CA ILE A 105 14.16 6.05 10.91
C ILE A 105 14.53 5.19 12.13
N GLU A 106 13.54 4.68 12.86
CA GLU A 106 13.79 3.86 14.04
C GLU A 106 14.35 2.49 13.71
N HIS A 107 13.70 1.77 12.80
CA HIS A 107 13.95 0.35 12.60
C HIS A 107 15.03 0.05 11.56
N LYS A 108 15.07 0.84 10.49
CA LYS A 108 16.06 0.63 9.43
C LYS A 108 17.38 1.34 9.71
N TYR A 109 17.31 2.59 10.18
CA TYR A 109 18.49 3.42 10.41
C TYR A 109 18.88 3.52 11.87
N HIS A 110 18.09 2.93 12.79
CA HIS A 110 18.38 2.89 14.23
C HIS A 110 18.62 4.28 14.82
N ARG A 111 17.81 5.27 14.41
CA ARG A 111 17.90 6.64 14.88
C ARG A 111 16.63 7.04 15.61
N ASP A 112 16.74 8.05 16.48
CA ASP A 112 15.59 8.66 17.15
C ASP A 112 14.98 9.69 16.18
N PRO A 113 13.72 9.51 15.75
CA PRO A 113 13.07 10.46 14.85
C PRO A 113 13.03 11.89 15.38
N ALA A 114 12.98 12.07 16.70
CA ALA A 114 12.92 13.39 17.34
C ALA A 114 14.22 14.20 17.14
N THR A 115 15.35 13.55 16.83
CA THR A 115 16.64 14.19 16.61
C THR A 115 16.95 14.43 15.14
N MET A 116 16.08 13.96 14.23
CA MET A 116 16.29 14.11 12.79
C MET A 116 15.84 15.50 12.34
N ARG A 117 16.63 16.14 11.47
CA ARG A 117 16.27 17.40 10.84
C ARG A 117 15.62 17.14 9.48
N ASP A 118 14.70 18.01 9.11
CA ASP A 118 14.01 17.96 7.81
C ASP A 118 14.71 18.91 6.82
N ASP A 119 15.98 18.69 6.62
CA ASP A 119 16.79 19.53 5.71
C ASP A 119 16.56 19.16 4.24
#